data_9015fbc79b081b4dea521b6be6287f35
#
_entry.id   9015fbc79b081b4dea521b6be6287f35
#
_cell.length_a   1.000
_cell.length_b   1.000
_cell.length_c   1.000
_cell.angle_alpha   90.00
_cell.angle_beta   90.00
_cell.angle_gamma   90.00
#
_symmetry.space_group_name_H-M   'P 1'
#
loop_
_entity.id
_entity.type
_entity.pdbx_description
1 polymer ?
#
loop_
_entity_poly.entity_id
_entity_poly.type
_entity_poly.pdbx_seq_one_letter_code
_entity_poly.pdbx_strand_id
1 'polypeptide(L)'
;RSERPDRPDRSDRPGRPDRSGRPDRRFEEKPRGEASSHSADPVADDLLWGRHATQAALEAGRPIHRIWCTSEMRSAPRFMQLLRDAKSSGVLVEEVTWARLAQMTGGAVHQGIALQTAAADTLDLADLVEGCAALQEAPLLLALDGLTDPHNLGAIVRSAEALGAHGVVLPQRRSAGLTGSVAKVAAGALEHLPVARVVNLNRSLETLKDAGYRVVGLAEEGDQTLEEVDLDGPLVVVTGSEDQGLSMLTRRHCDHLIRIPLRGITPSLNASVATALCLYEVA
;
A
#
# COMPACT_ATOMS: atom_id res chain seq x y z
N ARG A 1 56.04 22.93 45.91
CA ARG A 1 57.20 22.04 46.08
C ARG A 1 56.91 20.75 45.28
N SER A 2 57.49 20.77 44.10
CA SER A 2 58.69 20.07 43.60
C SER A 2 58.35 18.63 43.25
N GLU A 3 58.68 18.04 42.15
CA GLU A 3 59.84 18.19 41.24
C GLU A 3 59.53 17.38 39.98
N ARG A 4 59.88 17.89 38.85
CA ARG A 4 60.11 17.08 37.63
C ARG A 4 61.52 16.50 37.69
N PRO A 5 61.78 15.39 37.11
CA PRO A 5 63.04 15.17 36.42
C PRO A 5 62.88 14.77 34.98
N ASP A 6 63.60 15.48 34.17
CA ASP A 6 64.62 15.30 33.15
C ASP A 6 64.44 14.23 32.07
N ARG A 7 64.55 14.78 30.84
CA ARG A 7 64.89 14.09 29.60
C ARG A 7 66.35 13.69 29.59
N PRO A 8 66.71 12.62 28.93
CA PRO A 8 68.02 12.55 28.26
C PRO A 8 67.88 12.54 26.73
N ASP A 9 69.00 13.00 26.19
CA ASP A 9 69.43 13.58 24.98
C ASP A 9 69.56 12.58 23.79
N ARG A 10 69.68 13.19 22.65
CA ARG A 10 69.94 12.65 21.31
C ARG A 10 71.26 11.92 21.23
N SER A 11 71.29 10.86 20.45
CA SER A 11 72.23 10.62 19.35
C SER A 11 72.14 9.16 18.92
N ASP A 12 71.77 8.93 17.69
CA ASP A 12 72.47 8.11 16.74
C ASP A 12 71.56 7.76 15.53
N ARG A 13 71.92 8.40 14.43
CA ARG A 13 71.47 7.98 13.09
C ARG A 13 72.55 7.14 12.46
N PRO A 14 72.22 6.04 11.81
CA PRO A 14 72.96 5.56 10.68
C PRO A 14 72.11 5.51 9.40
N GLY A 15 72.70 6.04 8.34
CA GLY A 15 72.78 5.63 6.96
C GLY A 15 71.52 5.26 6.17
N ARG A 16 71.15 6.13 5.24
CA ARG A 16 70.33 5.79 4.07
C ARG A 16 71.12 4.88 3.12
N PRO A 17 70.53 3.85 2.54
CA PRO A 17 70.92 3.35 1.24
C PRO A 17 70.03 3.91 0.13
N ASP A 18 70.71 4.36 -0.88
CA ASP A 18 70.24 4.78 -2.22
C ASP A 18 69.49 3.60 -2.88
N ARG A 19 68.31 3.86 -3.44
CA ARG A 19 67.64 2.99 -4.38
C ARG A 19 67.05 3.77 -5.51
N SER A 20 67.84 3.94 -6.53
CA SER A 20 67.43 4.03 -7.93
C SER A 20 66.67 2.76 -8.31
N GLY A 21 65.45 2.92 -8.78
CA GLY A 21 64.67 1.84 -9.35
C GLY A 21 63.18 2.03 -9.20
N ARG A 22 62.60 2.97 -9.94
CA ARG A 22 61.16 3.00 -10.20
C ARG A 22 60.86 2.07 -11.37
N PRO A 23 59.98 1.06 -11.22
CA PRO A 23 59.27 0.53 -12.37
C PRO A 23 58.04 1.37 -12.65
N ASP A 24 57.87 1.79 -13.91
CA ASP A 24 56.69 2.40 -14.49
C ASP A 24 55.43 1.61 -14.14
N ARG A 25 54.60 2.15 -13.29
CA ARG A 25 53.21 1.71 -13.19
C ARG A 25 52.44 2.40 -14.28
N ARG A 26 52.25 1.71 -15.42
CA ARG A 26 51.14 1.97 -16.34
C ARG A 26 49.85 1.95 -15.51
N PHE A 27 49.17 3.07 -15.45
CA PHE A 27 47.79 3.15 -15.04
C PHE A 27 46.99 2.36 -16.09
N GLU A 28 46.60 1.16 -15.77
CA GLU A 28 45.51 0.49 -16.44
C GLU A 28 44.24 1.31 -16.13
N GLU A 29 43.72 2.00 -17.14
CA GLU A 29 42.37 2.53 -17.12
C GLU A 29 41.41 1.36 -16.91
N LYS A 30 40.84 1.28 -15.69
CA LYS A 30 39.65 0.45 -15.47
C LYS A 30 38.57 0.95 -16.43
N PRO A 31 37.90 0.05 -17.17
CA PRO A 31 36.77 0.45 -17.99
C PRO A 31 35.73 1.09 -17.05
N ARG A 32 35.29 2.28 -17.44
CA ARG A 32 34.14 2.98 -16.81
C ARG A 32 33.01 2.00 -16.77
N GLY A 33 32.55 1.72 -15.55
CA GLY A 33 31.45 0.84 -15.29
C GLY A 33 30.29 1.16 -16.20
N GLU A 34 29.79 0.17 -16.84
CA GLU A 34 28.51 0.14 -17.50
C GLU A 34 27.49 0.78 -16.59
N ALA A 35 26.83 1.81 -17.11
CA ALA A 35 25.66 2.40 -16.48
C ALA A 35 24.73 1.22 -16.14
N SER A 36 24.47 1.06 -14.86
CA SER A 36 23.46 0.12 -14.40
C SER A 36 22.20 0.39 -15.18
N SER A 37 21.89 -0.47 -16.13
CA SER A 37 20.57 -0.56 -16.71
C SER A 37 19.63 -0.75 -15.53
N HIS A 38 18.92 0.31 -15.15
CA HIS A 38 17.73 0.16 -14.33
C HIS A 38 16.85 -0.81 -15.13
N SER A 39 16.80 -2.04 -14.69
CA SER A 39 15.78 -2.97 -15.14
C SER A 39 14.46 -2.25 -14.88
N ALA A 40 13.80 -1.80 -15.93
CA ALA A 40 12.44 -1.32 -15.83
C ALA A 40 11.67 -2.44 -15.15
N ASP A 41 11.05 -2.14 -14.00
CA ASP A 41 10.12 -3.08 -13.39
C ASP A 41 9.16 -3.55 -14.48
N PRO A 42 8.87 -4.85 -14.57
CA PRO A 42 7.98 -5.36 -15.60
C PRO A 42 6.69 -4.55 -15.54
N VAL A 43 6.31 -3.96 -16.69
CA VAL A 43 5.04 -3.22 -16.78
C VAL A 43 3.95 -4.17 -16.30
N ALA A 44 3.19 -3.75 -15.32
CA ALA A 44 2.16 -4.59 -14.72
C ALA A 44 1.14 -5.01 -15.79
N ASP A 45 0.77 -6.28 -15.82
CA ASP A 45 -0.14 -6.86 -16.83
C ASP A 45 -1.53 -6.18 -16.85
N ASP A 46 -1.87 -5.44 -15.79
CA ASP A 46 -3.10 -4.69 -15.61
C ASP A 46 -3.01 -3.22 -16.08
N LEU A 47 -1.86 -2.77 -16.59
CA LEU A 47 -1.67 -1.42 -17.10
C LEU A 47 -2.00 -1.34 -18.58
N LEU A 48 -2.96 -0.49 -18.94
CA LEU A 48 -3.40 -0.22 -20.31
C LEU A 48 -3.09 1.23 -20.68
N TRP A 49 -2.54 1.49 -21.86
CA TRP A 49 -2.18 2.84 -22.31
C TRP A 49 -2.48 3.10 -23.77
N GLY A 50 -2.46 4.39 -24.15
CA GLY A 50 -2.80 4.86 -25.49
C GLY A 50 -4.29 5.15 -25.65
N ARG A 51 -4.58 6.13 -26.51
CA ARG A 51 -5.94 6.69 -26.66
C ARG A 51 -7.00 5.67 -27.00
N HIS A 52 -6.75 4.81 -28.00
CA HIS A 52 -7.76 3.85 -28.45
C HIS A 52 -8.04 2.76 -27.42
N ALA A 53 -6.99 2.17 -26.84
CA ALA A 53 -7.14 1.11 -25.86
C ALA A 53 -7.84 1.59 -24.59
N THR A 54 -7.45 2.76 -24.07
CA THR A 54 -8.06 3.34 -22.86
C THR A 54 -9.49 3.81 -23.11
N GLN A 55 -9.78 4.40 -24.28
CA GLN A 55 -11.14 4.75 -24.64
C GLN A 55 -12.05 3.52 -24.72
N ALA A 56 -11.61 2.48 -25.40
CA ALA A 56 -12.37 1.23 -25.53
C ALA A 56 -12.64 0.58 -24.15
N ALA A 57 -11.67 0.60 -23.25
CA ALA A 57 -11.84 0.06 -21.90
C ALA A 57 -12.86 0.87 -21.07
N LEU A 58 -12.82 2.21 -21.18
CA LEU A 58 -13.77 3.11 -20.51
C LEU A 58 -15.19 2.94 -21.06
N GLU A 59 -15.35 2.89 -22.39
CA GLU A 59 -16.63 2.69 -23.05
C GLU A 59 -17.24 1.31 -22.81
N ALA A 60 -16.40 0.29 -22.66
CA ALA A 60 -16.84 -1.07 -22.34
C ALA A 60 -17.21 -1.27 -20.85
N GLY A 61 -17.06 -0.22 -20.02
CA GLY A 61 -17.36 -0.30 -18.58
C GLY A 61 -16.46 -1.28 -17.82
N ARG A 62 -15.21 -1.50 -18.30
CA ARG A 62 -14.28 -2.39 -17.59
C ARG A 62 -13.97 -1.83 -16.20
N PRO A 63 -13.84 -2.65 -15.16
CA PRO A 63 -13.43 -2.20 -13.85
C PRO A 63 -12.06 -1.51 -13.92
N ILE A 64 -11.99 -0.26 -13.45
CA ILE A 64 -10.78 0.55 -13.48
C ILE A 64 -10.44 0.98 -12.08
N HIS A 65 -9.20 0.70 -11.68
CA HIS A 65 -8.68 1.11 -10.39
C HIS A 65 -8.23 2.57 -10.39
N ARG A 66 -7.48 2.99 -11.43
CA ARG A 66 -6.88 4.33 -11.51
C ARG A 66 -6.64 4.76 -12.94
N ILE A 67 -6.70 6.05 -13.20
CA ILE A 67 -6.40 6.68 -14.48
C ILE A 67 -5.34 7.75 -14.27
N TRP A 68 -4.30 7.74 -15.11
CA TRP A 68 -3.31 8.80 -15.21
C TRP A 68 -3.42 9.46 -16.57
N CYS A 69 -3.54 10.77 -16.60
CA CYS A 69 -3.64 11.52 -17.85
C CYS A 69 -2.88 12.84 -17.78
N THR A 70 -2.46 13.34 -18.93
CA THR A 70 -1.91 14.70 -19.04
C THR A 70 -3.05 15.74 -19.01
N SER A 71 -2.70 17.00 -18.73
CA SER A 71 -3.65 18.12 -18.79
C SER A 71 -4.34 18.25 -20.17
N GLU A 72 -3.57 18.01 -21.25
CA GLU A 72 -4.09 18.00 -22.62
C GLU A 72 -5.14 16.90 -22.81
N MET A 73 -4.87 15.69 -22.33
CA MET A 73 -5.79 14.57 -22.46
C MET A 73 -7.05 14.80 -21.63
N ARG A 74 -6.92 15.37 -20.42
CA ARG A 74 -8.03 15.72 -19.55
C ARG A 74 -8.99 16.72 -20.21
N SER A 75 -8.44 17.62 -21.04
CA SER A 75 -9.21 18.63 -21.78
C SER A 75 -9.68 18.18 -23.15
N ALA A 76 -9.28 16.99 -23.61
CA ALA A 76 -9.66 16.46 -24.91
C ALA A 76 -11.17 16.14 -24.95
N PRO A 77 -11.96 16.65 -25.95
CA PRO A 77 -13.42 16.55 -25.93
C PRO A 77 -13.93 15.11 -25.78
N ARG A 78 -13.28 14.13 -26.41
CA ARG A 78 -13.67 12.70 -26.34
C ARG A 78 -13.43 12.10 -24.94
N PHE A 79 -12.37 12.52 -24.24
CA PHE A 79 -12.01 11.97 -22.95
C PHE A 79 -12.65 12.70 -21.79
N MET A 80 -12.99 13.96 -21.95
CA MET A 80 -13.52 14.81 -20.87
C MET A 80 -14.75 14.19 -20.20
N GLN A 81 -15.70 13.64 -20.99
CA GLN A 81 -16.90 13.01 -20.44
C GLN A 81 -16.54 11.66 -19.80
N LEU A 82 -15.80 10.79 -20.49
CA LEU A 82 -15.38 9.49 -19.97
C LEU A 82 -14.61 9.58 -18.65
N LEU A 83 -13.69 10.57 -18.54
CA LEU A 83 -12.95 10.80 -17.31
C LEU A 83 -13.82 11.37 -16.18
N ARG A 84 -14.85 12.15 -16.51
CA ARG A 84 -15.82 12.66 -15.55
C ARG A 84 -16.70 11.53 -15.02
N ASP A 85 -17.19 10.67 -15.91
CA ASP A 85 -18.01 9.51 -15.55
C ASP A 85 -17.21 8.52 -14.70
N ALA A 86 -15.98 8.19 -15.09
CA ALA A 86 -15.09 7.38 -14.29
C ALA A 86 -14.85 7.96 -12.89
N LYS A 87 -14.66 9.29 -12.81
CA LYS A 87 -14.49 9.96 -11.51
C LYS A 87 -15.75 9.91 -10.65
N SER A 88 -16.94 10.03 -11.26
CA SER A 88 -18.22 9.92 -10.53
C SER A 88 -18.46 8.51 -10.01
N SER A 89 -17.96 7.50 -10.72
CA SER A 89 -17.97 6.08 -10.28
C SER A 89 -16.86 5.74 -9.27
N GLY A 90 -16.16 6.74 -8.70
CA GLY A 90 -15.15 6.52 -7.67
C GLY A 90 -13.75 6.19 -8.19
N VAL A 91 -13.50 6.18 -9.49
CA VAL A 91 -12.17 5.95 -10.07
C VAL A 91 -11.26 7.15 -9.79
N LEU A 92 -10.07 6.89 -9.27
CA LEU A 92 -9.07 7.93 -9.05
C LEU A 92 -8.47 8.38 -10.38
N VAL A 93 -8.72 9.64 -10.76
CA VAL A 93 -8.16 10.29 -11.96
C VAL A 93 -7.08 11.28 -11.53
N GLU A 94 -5.84 11.01 -11.93
CA GLU A 94 -4.66 11.82 -11.58
C GLU A 94 -4.08 12.50 -12.82
N GLU A 95 -3.78 13.79 -12.68
CA GLU A 95 -3.03 14.52 -13.70
C GLU A 95 -1.54 14.33 -13.46
N VAL A 96 -0.83 13.90 -14.52
CA VAL A 96 0.59 13.59 -14.47
C VAL A 96 1.34 14.15 -15.69
N THR A 97 2.66 14.24 -15.58
CA THR A 97 3.52 14.67 -16.68
C THR A 97 3.73 13.55 -17.71
N TRP A 98 4.10 13.94 -18.94
CA TRP A 98 4.53 13.01 -19.99
C TRP A 98 5.67 12.10 -19.53
N ALA A 99 6.64 12.65 -18.82
CA ALA A 99 7.78 11.90 -18.29
C ALA A 99 7.34 10.82 -17.30
N ARG A 100 6.35 11.11 -16.44
CA ARG A 100 5.81 10.14 -15.49
C ARG A 100 5.09 9.01 -16.20
N LEU A 101 4.27 9.31 -17.21
CA LEU A 101 3.62 8.28 -18.03
C LEU A 101 4.64 7.40 -18.76
N ALA A 102 5.67 8.01 -19.36
CA ALA A 102 6.74 7.25 -20.02
C ALA A 102 7.45 6.29 -19.05
N GLN A 103 7.73 6.74 -17.83
CA GLN A 103 8.31 5.88 -16.79
C GLN A 103 7.39 4.70 -16.45
N MET A 104 6.10 4.94 -16.26
CA MET A 104 5.12 3.92 -15.87
C MET A 104 4.87 2.89 -16.96
N THR A 105 4.92 3.31 -18.22
CA THR A 105 4.68 2.45 -19.40
C THR A 105 5.95 1.84 -19.98
N GLY A 106 7.10 1.97 -19.28
CA GLY A 106 8.37 1.44 -19.79
C GLY A 106 8.85 2.10 -21.09
N GLY A 107 8.51 3.38 -21.32
CA GLY A 107 8.85 4.12 -22.55
C GLY A 107 7.92 3.86 -23.74
N ALA A 108 6.80 3.19 -23.52
CA ALA A 108 5.83 2.94 -24.58
C ALA A 108 5.12 4.20 -25.08
N VAL A 109 4.50 4.12 -26.27
CA VAL A 109 3.72 5.23 -26.88
C VAL A 109 2.36 5.36 -26.18
N HIS A 110 2.34 6.04 -25.02
CA HIS A 110 1.16 6.17 -24.15
C HIS A 110 0.16 7.26 -24.58
N GLN A 111 0.54 8.15 -25.49
CA GLN A 111 -0.35 9.20 -26.06
C GLN A 111 -1.04 10.09 -25.00
N GLY A 112 -0.43 10.28 -23.85
CA GLY A 112 -0.91 11.15 -22.77
C GLY A 112 -1.91 10.51 -21.80
N ILE A 113 -2.15 9.20 -21.87
CA ILE A 113 -3.07 8.49 -20.96
C ILE A 113 -2.64 7.06 -20.73
N ALA A 114 -2.80 6.62 -19.47
CA ALA A 114 -2.71 5.24 -19.05
C ALA A 114 -3.77 4.98 -17.97
N LEU A 115 -4.27 3.78 -17.87
CA LEU A 115 -5.16 3.34 -16.82
C LEU A 115 -4.75 1.96 -16.31
N GLN A 116 -5.06 1.71 -15.07
CA GLN A 116 -4.90 0.44 -14.42
C GLN A 116 -6.28 -0.20 -14.29
N THR A 117 -6.46 -1.38 -14.86
CA THR A 117 -7.68 -2.15 -14.70
C THR A 117 -7.78 -2.71 -13.29
N ALA A 118 -8.98 -2.76 -12.72
CA ALA A 118 -9.23 -3.44 -11.47
C ALA A 118 -9.44 -4.94 -11.72
N ALA A 119 -9.02 -5.75 -10.75
CA ALA A 119 -9.23 -7.20 -10.80
C ALA A 119 -10.61 -7.62 -10.29
N ALA A 120 -11.33 -6.68 -9.65
CA ALA A 120 -12.69 -6.91 -9.14
C ALA A 120 -13.49 -5.60 -9.19
N ASP A 121 -14.80 -5.72 -9.25
CA ASP A 121 -15.73 -4.60 -9.09
C ASP A 121 -15.69 -4.09 -7.65
N THR A 122 -16.07 -2.83 -7.46
CA THR A 122 -16.14 -2.20 -6.14
C THR A 122 -17.49 -1.58 -5.93
N LEU A 123 -17.91 -1.53 -4.68
CA LEU A 123 -19.18 -0.98 -4.24
C LEU A 123 -18.99 0.40 -3.59
N ASP A 124 -20.07 1.15 -3.46
CA ASP A 124 -20.18 2.23 -2.51
C ASP A 124 -20.38 1.70 -1.09
N LEU A 125 -19.99 2.49 -0.09
CA LEU A 125 -20.13 2.08 1.32
C LEU A 125 -21.60 1.84 1.70
N ALA A 126 -22.52 2.64 1.16
CA ALA A 126 -23.93 2.50 1.42
C ALA A 126 -24.48 1.14 0.94
N ASP A 127 -24.09 0.71 -0.26
CA ASP A 127 -24.49 -0.57 -0.83
C ASP A 127 -23.92 -1.73 -0.01
N LEU A 128 -22.66 -1.61 0.47
CA LEU A 128 -22.08 -2.61 1.35
C LEU A 128 -22.85 -2.73 2.67
N VAL A 129 -23.18 -1.62 3.31
CA VAL A 129 -23.94 -1.59 4.57
C VAL A 129 -25.36 -2.14 4.39
N GLU A 130 -26.03 -1.78 3.30
CA GLU A 130 -27.35 -2.30 2.96
C GLU A 130 -27.31 -3.82 2.73
N GLY A 131 -26.31 -4.30 2.00
CA GLY A 131 -26.09 -5.74 1.80
C GLY A 131 -25.87 -6.47 3.12
N CYS A 132 -25.07 -5.93 4.03
CA CYS A 132 -24.85 -6.47 5.37
C CYS A 132 -26.13 -6.47 6.23
N ALA A 133 -26.95 -5.43 6.15
CA ALA A 133 -28.20 -5.35 6.91
C ALA A 133 -29.24 -6.42 6.50
N ALA A 134 -29.13 -6.97 5.31
CA ALA A 134 -29.98 -8.05 4.82
C ALA A 134 -29.56 -9.44 5.35
N LEU A 135 -28.39 -9.57 5.99
CA LEU A 135 -27.91 -10.82 6.56
C LEU A 135 -28.63 -11.15 7.87
N GLN A 136 -28.71 -12.43 8.18
CA GLN A 136 -29.32 -12.91 9.45
C GLN A 136 -28.29 -13.10 10.57
N GLU A 137 -27.10 -12.56 10.38
CA GLU A 137 -25.97 -12.66 11.31
C GLU A 137 -25.32 -11.28 11.52
N ALA A 138 -24.54 -11.17 12.58
CA ALA A 138 -23.83 -9.92 12.87
C ALA A 138 -22.75 -9.64 11.81
N PRO A 139 -22.79 -8.52 11.09
CA PRO A 139 -21.84 -8.28 10.03
C PRO A 139 -20.45 -7.94 10.58
N LEU A 140 -19.43 -8.57 9.98
CA LEU A 140 -18.02 -8.32 10.23
C LEU A 140 -17.40 -7.65 9.01
N LEU A 141 -16.92 -6.43 9.16
CA LEU A 141 -16.23 -5.67 8.12
C LEU A 141 -14.77 -5.42 8.49
N LEU A 142 -13.94 -5.28 7.46
CA LEU A 142 -12.57 -4.80 7.60
C LEU A 142 -12.43 -3.40 7.04
N ALA A 143 -11.67 -2.54 7.70
CA ALA A 143 -11.27 -1.25 7.19
C ALA A 143 -9.74 -1.14 7.17
N LEU A 144 -9.15 -0.73 6.04
CA LEU A 144 -7.71 -0.74 5.85
C LEU A 144 -7.16 0.69 5.78
N ASP A 145 -6.32 1.08 6.74
CA ASP A 145 -5.76 2.42 6.85
C ASP A 145 -4.32 2.48 6.34
N GLY A 146 -4.15 2.94 5.11
CA GLY A 146 -2.82 3.18 4.55
C GLY A 146 -2.05 1.93 4.11
N LEU A 147 -2.71 0.81 3.92
CA LEU A 147 -2.09 -0.44 3.46
C LEU A 147 -1.70 -0.31 1.98
N THR A 148 -0.40 -0.29 1.68
CA THR A 148 0.13 -0.03 0.34
C THR A 148 0.72 -1.24 -0.35
N ASP A 149 1.04 -2.29 0.38
CA ASP A 149 1.58 -3.53 -0.18
C ASP A 149 0.46 -4.41 -0.77
N PRO A 150 0.51 -4.71 -2.09
CA PRO A 150 -0.46 -5.59 -2.74
C PRO A 150 -0.48 -7.03 -2.18
N HIS A 151 0.66 -7.52 -1.70
CA HIS A 151 0.73 -8.86 -1.09
C HIS A 151 -0.02 -8.93 0.22
N ASN A 152 0.15 -7.92 1.09
CA ASN A 152 -0.59 -7.85 2.34
C ASN A 152 -2.09 -7.66 2.09
N LEU A 153 -2.47 -6.79 1.13
CA LEU A 153 -3.87 -6.62 0.77
C LEU A 153 -4.50 -7.94 0.29
N GLY A 154 -3.83 -8.65 -0.63
CA GLY A 154 -4.32 -9.94 -1.12
C GLY A 154 -4.43 -11.00 -0.02
N ALA A 155 -3.46 -11.08 0.88
CA ALA A 155 -3.48 -12.01 2.01
C ALA A 155 -4.60 -11.68 3.01
N ILE A 156 -4.83 -10.39 3.29
CA ILE A 156 -5.95 -9.94 4.15
C ILE A 156 -7.29 -10.31 3.53
N VAL A 157 -7.50 -9.99 2.26
CA VAL A 157 -8.75 -10.31 1.55
C VAL A 157 -9.02 -11.82 1.59
N ARG A 158 -7.98 -12.64 1.34
CA ARG A 158 -8.10 -14.09 1.41
C ARG A 158 -8.47 -14.59 2.81
N SER A 159 -7.83 -14.07 3.84
CA SER A 159 -8.12 -14.45 5.23
C SER A 159 -9.50 -13.98 5.66
N ALA A 160 -9.90 -12.79 5.23
CA ALA A 160 -11.19 -12.19 5.53
C ALA A 160 -12.34 -13.05 4.96
N GLU A 161 -12.25 -13.42 3.70
CA GLU A 161 -13.23 -14.30 3.05
C GLU A 161 -13.28 -15.66 3.75
N ALA A 162 -12.13 -16.29 3.98
CA ALA A 162 -12.04 -17.60 4.59
C ALA A 162 -12.56 -17.66 6.05
N LEU A 163 -12.52 -16.52 6.76
CA LEU A 163 -12.98 -16.39 8.16
C LEU A 163 -14.35 -15.69 8.27
N GLY A 164 -15.11 -15.61 7.17
CA GLY A 164 -16.49 -15.16 7.20
C GLY A 164 -16.70 -13.66 7.33
N ALA A 165 -15.71 -12.83 6.98
CA ALA A 165 -15.96 -11.40 6.88
C ALA A 165 -16.90 -11.08 5.71
N HIS A 166 -17.73 -10.05 5.89
CA HIS A 166 -18.79 -9.67 4.95
C HIS A 166 -18.38 -8.58 3.97
N GLY A 167 -17.21 -7.96 4.16
CA GLY A 167 -16.70 -6.98 3.23
C GLY A 167 -15.47 -6.22 3.72
N VAL A 168 -14.85 -5.49 2.78
CA VAL A 168 -13.67 -4.68 3.03
C VAL A 168 -13.92 -3.23 2.65
N VAL A 169 -13.56 -2.28 3.51
CA VAL A 169 -13.57 -0.85 3.26
C VAL A 169 -12.16 -0.38 2.94
N LEU A 170 -11.94 0.04 1.71
CA LEU A 170 -10.61 0.36 1.17
C LEU A 170 -10.54 1.81 0.69
N PRO A 171 -9.63 2.65 1.22
CA PRO A 171 -9.44 4.00 0.72
C PRO A 171 -9.02 4.04 -0.75
N GLN A 172 -9.51 5.05 -1.49
CA GLN A 172 -9.08 5.28 -2.88
C GLN A 172 -7.63 5.77 -2.98
N ARG A 173 -7.13 6.45 -1.95
CA ARG A 173 -5.77 6.99 -1.88
C ARG A 173 -5.00 6.34 -0.75
N ARG A 174 -3.67 6.30 -0.88
CA ARG A 174 -2.75 5.71 0.11
C ARG A 174 -3.10 4.26 0.44
N SER A 175 -3.50 3.52 -0.57
CA SER A 175 -3.87 2.12 -0.46
C SER A 175 -3.45 1.39 -1.72
N ALA A 176 -3.11 0.12 -1.58
CA ALA A 176 -2.94 -0.78 -2.72
C ALA A 176 -4.24 -0.84 -3.53
N GLY A 177 -4.10 -0.99 -4.85
CA GLY A 177 -5.25 -1.19 -5.72
C GLY A 177 -5.65 -2.65 -5.80
N LEU A 178 -6.90 -2.90 -6.19
CA LEU A 178 -7.36 -4.24 -6.56
C LEU A 178 -6.82 -4.60 -7.95
N THR A 179 -5.55 -4.94 -8.01
CA THR A 179 -4.81 -5.24 -9.23
C THR A 179 -4.71 -6.75 -9.46
N GLY A 180 -4.22 -7.16 -10.62
CA GLY A 180 -3.97 -8.58 -10.93
C GLY A 180 -3.05 -9.26 -9.90
N SER A 181 -2.07 -8.53 -9.35
CA SER A 181 -1.19 -9.04 -8.29
C SER A 181 -1.95 -9.32 -6.99
N VAL A 182 -2.88 -8.42 -6.59
CA VAL A 182 -3.76 -8.64 -5.44
C VAL A 182 -4.68 -9.84 -5.66
N ALA A 183 -5.32 -9.94 -6.83
CA ALA A 183 -6.19 -11.06 -7.17
C ALA A 183 -5.46 -12.41 -7.11
N LYS A 184 -4.21 -12.46 -7.59
CA LYS A 184 -3.38 -13.66 -7.53
C LYS A 184 -3.12 -14.12 -6.09
N VAL A 185 -2.81 -13.19 -5.18
CA VAL A 185 -2.56 -13.50 -3.76
C VAL A 185 -3.87 -13.84 -3.04
N ALA A 186 -4.95 -13.13 -3.36
CA ALA A 186 -6.29 -13.37 -2.81
C ALA A 186 -6.89 -14.72 -3.25
N ALA A 187 -6.32 -15.37 -4.28
CA ALA A 187 -6.66 -16.74 -4.69
C ALA A 187 -8.16 -16.99 -4.90
N GLY A 188 -8.87 -16.03 -5.51
CA GLY A 188 -10.32 -16.11 -5.79
C GLY A 188 -11.21 -15.44 -4.74
N ALA A 189 -10.70 -15.05 -3.59
CA ALA A 189 -11.51 -14.43 -2.53
C ALA A 189 -12.19 -13.11 -2.97
N LEU A 190 -11.61 -12.37 -3.92
CA LEU A 190 -12.21 -11.15 -4.48
C LEU A 190 -13.51 -11.40 -5.25
N GLU A 191 -13.78 -12.62 -5.68
CA GLU A 191 -15.04 -12.98 -6.34
C GLU A 191 -16.21 -13.10 -5.36
N HIS A 192 -15.91 -13.23 -4.06
CA HIS A 192 -16.89 -13.54 -3.01
C HIS A 192 -16.96 -12.47 -1.93
N LEU A 193 -15.87 -11.76 -1.68
CA LEU A 193 -15.78 -10.73 -0.64
C LEU A 193 -15.96 -9.33 -1.23
N PRO A 194 -17.09 -8.65 -0.95
CA PRO A 194 -17.35 -7.29 -1.46
C PRO A 194 -16.32 -6.28 -0.95
N VAL A 195 -15.89 -5.37 -1.83
CA VAL A 195 -14.96 -4.29 -1.47
C VAL A 195 -15.60 -2.94 -1.74
N ALA A 196 -15.80 -2.16 -0.68
CA ALA A 196 -16.25 -0.77 -0.80
C ALA A 196 -15.05 0.18 -0.91
N ARG A 197 -15.04 1.03 -1.97
CA ARG A 197 -14.00 2.04 -2.18
C ARG A 197 -14.45 3.39 -1.65
N VAL A 198 -13.69 3.95 -0.70
CA VAL A 198 -14.07 5.19 -0.03
C VAL A 198 -13.05 6.31 -0.23
N VAL A 199 -13.53 7.55 -0.32
CA VAL A 199 -12.66 8.74 -0.46
C VAL A 199 -12.01 9.10 0.86
N ASN A 200 -12.73 8.95 1.97
CA ASN A 200 -12.29 9.31 3.31
C ASN A 200 -12.65 8.20 4.30
N LEU A 201 -11.64 7.46 4.73
CA LEU A 201 -11.82 6.34 5.65
C LEU A 201 -12.46 6.78 6.97
N ASN A 202 -11.99 7.88 7.57
CA ASN A 202 -12.48 8.31 8.89
C ASN A 202 -13.97 8.69 8.86
N ARG A 203 -14.40 9.38 7.81
CA ARG A 203 -15.84 9.66 7.61
C ARG A 203 -16.64 8.37 7.37
N SER A 204 -16.04 7.40 6.72
CA SER A 204 -16.67 6.08 6.52
C SER A 204 -16.80 5.32 7.84
N LEU A 205 -15.83 5.41 8.74
CA LEU A 205 -15.93 4.82 10.07
C LEU A 205 -17.04 5.50 10.90
N GLU A 206 -17.20 6.84 10.81
CA GLU A 206 -18.33 7.54 11.42
C GLU A 206 -19.67 7.01 10.88
N THR A 207 -19.80 6.89 9.56
CA THR A 207 -21.01 6.35 8.93
C THR A 207 -21.32 4.93 9.40
N LEU A 208 -20.30 4.08 9.56
CA LEU A 208 -20.48 2.73 10.06
C LEU A 208 -20.89 2.71 11.53
N LYS A 209 -20.35 3.60 12.37
CA LYS A 209 -20.77 3.77 13.76
C LYS A 209 -22.24 4.23 13.86
N ASP A 210 -22.64 5.19 13.01
CA ASP A 210 -24.03 5.65 12.93
C ASP A 210 -24.99 4.51 12.47
N ALA A 211 -24.47 3.55 11.70
CA ALA A 211 -25.19 2.34 11.31
C ALA A 211 -25.13 1.21 12.37
N GLY A 212 -24.56 1.46 13.54
CA GLY A 212 -24.54 0.55 14.68
C GLY A 212 -23.35 -0.40 14.75
N TYR A 213 -22.32 -0.20 13.92
CA TYR A 213 -21.08 -0.99 14.01
C TYR A 213 -20.17 -0.46 15.13
N ARG A 214 -19.59 -1.37 15.88
CA ARG A 214 -18.46 -1.10 16.75
C ARG A 214 -17.17 -1.08 15.93
N VAL A 215 -16.29 -0.12 16.17
CA VAL A 215 -15.04 0.04 15.43
C VAL A 215 -13.86 -0.28 16.36
N VAL A 216 -13.13 -1.34 16.06
CA VAL A 216 -11.93 -1.73 16.81
C VAL A 216 -10.68 -1.63 15.93
N GLY A 217 -9.65 -0.97 16.44
CA GLY A 217 -8.39 -0.76 15.73
C GLY A 217 -7.29 -1.65 16.27
N LEU A 218 -6.55 -2.33 15.38
CA LEU A 218 -5.37 -3.10 15.74
C LEU A 218 -4.18 -2.16 15.95
N ALA A 219 -3.64 -2.12 17.16
CA ALA A 219 -2.51 -1.28 17.54
C ALA A 219 -1.66 -1.96 18.61
N GLU A 220 -0.33 -1.85 18.51
CA GLU A 220 0.59 -2.46 19.50
C GLU A 220 0.39 -1.90 20.90
N GLU A 221 0.07 -0.61 20.98
CA GLU A 221 -0.20 0.12 22.22
C GLU A 221 -1.67 0.09 22.66
N GLY A 222 -2.47 -0.84 22.14
CA GLY A 222 -3.86 -0.99 22.53
C GLY A 222 -4.02 -1.22 24.03
N ASP A 223 -5.03 -0.58 24.63
CA ASP A 223 -5.29 -0.66 26.05
C ASP A 223 -5.82 -2.03 26.47
N GLN A 224 -6.51 -2.71 25.57
CA GLN A 224 -7.10 -4.03 25.78
C GLN A 224 -6.41 -5.08 24.90
N THR A 225 -6.37 -6.29 25.39
CA THR A 225 -5.98 -7.44 24.54
C THR A 225 -7.15 -7.92 23.71
N LEU A 226 -6.85 -8.67 22.66
CA LEU A 226 -7.85 -9.26 21.79
C LEU A 226 -8.84 -10.17 22.58
N GLU A 227 -8.36 -10.81 23.64
CA GLU A 227 -9.15 -11.71 24.50
C GLU A 227 -10.05 -10.96 25.52
N GLU A 228 -9.77 -9.68 25.80
CA GLU A 228 -10.48 -8.89 26.82
C GLU A 228 -11.62 -8.05 26.26
N VAL A 229 -11.60 -7.77 24.94
CA VAL A 229 -12.57 -6.91 24.31
C VAL A 229 -13.80 -7.73 23.88
N ASP A 230 -14.97 -7.16 24.09
CA ASP A 230 -16.22 -7.73 23.55
C ASP A 230 -16.28 -7.47 22.04
N LEU A 231 -16.21 -8.54 21.25
CA LEU A 231 -16.25 -8.53 19.78
C LEU A 231 -17.59 -8.95 19.19
N ASP A 232 -18.60 -9.17 20.02
CA ASP A 232 -19.93 -9.58 19.58
C ASP A 232 -20.68 -8.44 18.84
N GLY A 233 -21.53 -8.82 17.89
CA GLY A 233 -22.40 -7.91 17.15
C GLY A 233 -21.74 -7.28 15.93
N PRO A 234 -22.37 -6.27 15.30
CA PRO A 234 -21.83 -5.62 14.11
C PRO A 234 -20.48 -4.98 14.38
N LEU A 235 -19.45 -5.40 13.65
CA LEU A 235 -18.06 -5.09 13.96
C LEU A 235 -17.30 -4.59 12.72
N VAL A 236 -16.44 -3.60 12.92
CA VAL A 236 -15.41 -3.19 11.97
C VAL A 236 -14.04 -3.34 12.60
N VAL A 237 -13.22 -4.21 12.05
CA VAL A 237 -11.80 -4.34 12.42
C VAL A 237 -10.98 -3.42 11.53
N VAL A 238 -10.22 -2.51 12.13
CA VAL A 238 -9.36 -1.56 11.41
C VAL A 238 -7.91 -1.99 11.50
N THR A 239 -7.29 -2.24 10.35
CA THR A 239 -5.86 -2.57 10.23
C THR A 239 -5.10 -1.41 9.62
N GLY A 240 -3.99 -1.03 10.23
CA GLY A 240 -3.12 0.04 9.76
C GLY A 240 -2.05 -0.41 8.76
N SER A 241 -1.24 0.56 8.33
CA SER A 241 -0.09 0.30 7.45
C SER A 241 1.01 -0.47 8.17
N GLU A 242 1.87 -1.11 7.39
CA GLU A 242 2.99 -1.90 7.87
C GLU A 242 4.02 -1.06 8.64
N ASP A 243 4.24 0.19 8.21
CA ASP A 243 5.28 1.06 8.75
C ASP A 243 4.82 1.89 9.94
N GLN A 244 3.58 2.39 9.91
CA GLN A 244 3.07 3.39 10.88
C GLN A 244 1.86 2.90 11.68
N GLY A 245 1.35 1.72 11.39
CA GLY A 245 0.11 1.24 11.97
C GLY A 245 -1.08 2.13 11.59
N LEU A 246 -2.02 2.30 12.51
CA LEU A 246 -3.17 3.18 12.33
C LEU A 246 -2.76 4.65 12.37
N SER A 247 -3.29 5.47 11.46
CA SER A 247 -3.12 6.92 11.53
C SER A 247 -3.74 7.50 12.80
N MET A 248 -3.17 8.59 13.30
CA MET A 248 -3.66 9.24 14.53
C MET A 248 -5.15 9.59 14.46
N LEU A 249 -5.64 9.97 13.28
CA LEU A 249 -7.04 10.30 13.10
C LEU A 249 -7.92 9.04 13.13
N THR A 250 -7.50 7.96 12.47
CA THR A 250 -8.19 6.67 12.49
C THR A 250 -8.31 6.12 13.91
N ARG A 251 -7.24 6.21 14.71
CA ARG A 251 -7.27 5.81 16.13
C ARG A 251 -8.36 6.50 16.93
N ARG A 252 -8.60 7.80 16.67
CA ARG A 252 -9.65 8.59 17.36
C ARG A 252 -11.07 8.16 16.96
N HIS A 253 -11.22 7.52 15.81
CA HIS A 253 -12.51 7.00 15.35
C HIS A 253 -12.78 5.57 15.82
N CYS A 254 -11.76 4.85 16.31
CA CYS A 254 -11.94 3.55 16.94
C CYS A 254 -12.59 3.71 18.32
N ASP A 255 -13.52 2.81 18.64
CA ASP A 255 -14.12 2.71 19.99
C ASP A 255 -13.14 2.05 20.96
N HIS A 256 -12.36 1.09 20.47
CA HIS A 256 -11.30 0.41 21.21
C HIS A 256 -10.05 0.27 20.33
N LEU A 257 -8.89 0.39 20.97
CA LEU A 257 -7.62 -0.02 20.40
C LEU A 257 -7.21 -1.32 21.08
N ILE A 258 -7.05 -2.35 20.29
CA ILE A 258 -6.74 -3.69 20.77
C ILE A 258 -5.37 -4.14 20.31
N ARG A 259 -4.69 -4.88 21.19
CA ARG A 259 -3.38 -5.46 20.89
C ARG A 259 -3.44 -6.97 20.90
N ILE A 260 -2.59 -7.58 20.10
CA ILE A 260 -2.30 -9.01 20.15
C ILE A 260 -1.14 -9.22 21.12
N PRO A 261 -1.30 -9.96 22.21
CA PRO A 261 -0.22 -10.16 23.18
C PRO A 261 0.92 -10.99 22.57
N LEU A 262 2.11 -10.38 22.45
CA LEU A 262 3.30 -11.03 21.93
C LEU A 262 4.20 -11.45 23.10
N ARG A 263 4.73 -12.67 23.08
CA ARG A 263 5.63 -13.22 24.11
C ARG A 263 7.10 -13.24 23.68
N GLY A 264 7.37 -12.92 22.43
CA GLY A 264 8.72 -12.90 21.86
C GLY A 264 9.44 -11.56 21.98
N ILE A 265 10.61 -11.47 21.34
CA ILE A 265 11.41 -10.21 21.28
C ILE A 265 10.93 -9.33 20.12
N THR A 266 10.31 -9.93 19.11
CA THR A 266 9.81 -9.18 17.94
C THR A 266 8.68 -8.25 18.39
N PRO A 267 8.76 -6.94 18.07
CA PRO A 267 7.81 -5.95 18.60
C PRO A 267 6.45 -6.02 17.92
N SER A 268 6.38 -6.45 16.64
CA SER A 268 5.15 -6.41 15.84
C SER A 268 4.98 -7.65 14.97
N LEU A 269 3.78 -7.83 14.46
CA LEU A 269 3.44 -8.81 13.44
C LEU A 269 3.23 -8.13 12.09
N ASN A 270 3.42 -8.87 11.02
CA ASN A 270 2.97 -8.44 9.71
C ASN A 270 1.46 -8.11 9.73
N ALA A 271 1.04 -7.05 9.03
CA ALA A 271 -0.34 -6.56 9.05
C ALA A 271 -1.36 -7.64 8.66
N SER A 272 -1.05 -8.46 7.66
CA SER A 272 -1.97 -9.53 7.24
C SER A 272 -2.09 -10.66 8.28
N VAL A 273 -1.00 -10.97 8.99
CA VAL A 273 -0.99 -11.95 10.07
C VAL A 273 -1.79 -11.44 11.27
N ALA A 274 -1.55 -10.19 11.69
CA ALA A 274 -2.28 -9.57 12.79
C ALA A 274 -3.80 -9.53 12.50
N THR A 275 -4.16 -9.14 11.27
CA THR A 275 -5.56 -9.14 10.84
C THR A 275 -6.18 -10.55 10.89
N ALA A 276 -5.47 -11.56 10.38
CA ALA A 276 -5.97 -12.92 10.37
C ALA A 276 -6.18 -13.49 11.79
N LEU A 277 -5.30 -13.18 12.74
CA LEU A 277 -5.45 -13.57 14.15
C LEU A 277 -6.68 -12.90 14.78
N CYS A 278 -6.89 -11.60 14.52
CA CYS A 278 -8.07 -10.90 15.02
C CYS A 278 -9.37 -11.46 14.43
N LEU A 279 -9.39 -11.72 13.13
CA LEU A 279 -10.57 -12.34 12.49
C LEU A 279 -10.86 -13.74 13.00
N TYR A 280 -9.83 -14.53 13.30
CA TYR A 280 -9.99 -15.87 13.85
C TYR A 280 -10.61 -15.84 15.26
N GLU A 281 -10.31 -14.82 16.06
CA GLU A 281 -10.91 -14.66 17.39
C GLU A 281 -12.37 -14.24 17.32
N VAL A 282 -12.74 -13.50 16.26
CA VAL A 282 -14.13 -13.03 16.03
C VAL A 282 -15.01 -14.15 15.44
N ALA A 283 -14.43 -15.05 14.65
CA ALA A 283 -15.16 -16.11 13.91
C ALA A 283 -15.55 -17.29 14.81
#